data_40fe2c93e051c45674e70e0e049759f8
#
_entry.id   40fe2c93e051c45674e70e0e049759f8
#
_cell.length_a   1.000
_cell.length_b   1.000
_cell.length_c   1.000
_cell.angle_alpha   90.00
_cell.angle_beta   90.00
_cell.angle_gamma   90.00
#
_symmetry.space_group_name_H-M   'P 1'
#
loop_
_entity.id
_entity.type
_entity.pdbx_description
1 polymer ?
#
loop_
_entity_poly.entity_id
_entity_poly.type
_entity_poly.pdbx_seq_one_letter_code
_entity_poly.pdbx_strand_id
1 'polypeptide(L)'
;MNGTLRHRVLRLLVSLALAALLVLCFVATSFAAPASPAAARPSNSAEQMLYDAVNRERSSLGLRQLQWDNALASAARLHTTLLATHDALSHRFDGEADLQTRLRMAGASFSLVAENVAQAPDVSTLHIAWMNSAPHRANILDPQVDSIGIAIERRGEEYYATQDFAAVVVPMTREEQEQQIARLLQANGLSIVPGVDDARKNCDQNRLAFGAQPVAVARFETSDLNRLPNDLGRLVTSGKFHHASVGACELPAGSPFARFRLTVLLYQ
;
A
#
# COMPACT_ATOMS: atom_id res chain seq x y z
N MET A 1 -22.90 2.79 -82.33
CA MET A 1 -22.63 3.74 -81.24
C MET A 1 -23.57 3.40 -80.07
N ASN A 2 -23.18 2.78 -78.98
CA ASN A 2 -23.92 2.79 -77.69
C ASN A 2 -23.41 1.76 -76.63
N GLY A 3 -22.34 1.01 -76.94
CA GLY A 3 -21.81 0.01 -75.92
C GLY A 3 -20.80 0.55 -74.91
N THR A 4 -20.02 1.51 -75.33
CA THR A 4 -18.85 2.00 -74.53
C THR A 4 -19.23 3.03 -73.43
N LEU A 5 -20.37 3.71 -73.61
CA LEU A 5 -20.82 4.72 -72.62
C LEU A 5 -21.47 4.07 -71.40
N ARG A 6 -22.19 2.96 -71.55
CA ARG A 6 -22.81 2.23 -70.42
C ARG A 6 -21.77 1.60 -69.47
N HIS A 7 -20.67 1.07 -69.98
CA HIS A 7 -19.60 0.48 -69.13
C HIS A 7 -18.78 1.50 -68.37
N ARG A 8 -18.64 2.73 -68.90
CA ARG A 8 -17.95 3.80 -68.17
C ARG A 8 -18.78 4.37 -67.02
N VAL A 9 -20.09 4.54 -67.19
CA VAL A 9 -20.99 5.02 -66.13
C VAL A 9 -21.12 3.98 -65.02
N LEU A 10 -21.21 2.68 -65.36
CA LEU A 10 -21.29 1.61 -64.34
C LEU A 10 -20.02 1.48 -63.55
N ARG A 11 -18.81 1.67 -64.12
CA ARG A 11 -17.55 1.67 -63.41
C ARG A 11 -17.38 2.89 -62.49
N LEU A 12 -17.88 4.07 -62.87
CA LEU A 12 -17.86 5.26 -62.00
C LEU A 12 -18.81 5.11 -60.81
N LEU A 13 -19.97 4.52 -60.97
CA LEU A 13 -20.91 4.32 -59.88
C LEU A 13 -20.46 3.26 -58.90
N VAL A 14 -19.76 2.20 -59.33
CA VAL A 14 -19.18 1.18 -58.46
C VAL A 14 -18.00 1.73 -57.70
N SER A 15 -17.17 2.61 -58.30
CA SER A 15 -16.03 3.25 -57.60
C SER A 15 -16.49 4.28 -56.56
N LEU A 16 -17.59 4.98 -56.77
CA LEU A 16 -18.18 5.90 -55.79
C LEU A 16 -18.85 5.16 -54.62
N ALA A 17 -19.44 3.98 -54.86
CA ALA A 17 -20.05 3.18 -53.80
C ALA A 17 -19.01 2.51 -52.90
N LEU A 18 -17.83 2.11 -53.43
CA LEU A 18 -16.72 1.60 -52.60
C LEU A 18 -16.01 2.67 -51.78
N ALA A 19 -15.94 3.91 -52.30
CA ALA A 19 -15.32 5.03 -51.54
C ALA A 19 -16.23 5.51 -50.40
N ALA A 20 -17.57 5.35 -50.52
CA ALA A 20 -18.49 5.71 -49.43
C ALA A 20 -18.54 4.67 -48.29
N LEU A 21 -18.11 3.41 -48.55
CA LEU A 21 -18.12 2.35 -47.51
C LEU A 21 -16.86 2.34 -46.63
N LEU A 22 -15.82 3.07 -46.99
CA LEU A 22 -14.55 3.15 -46.26
C LEU A 22 -14.46 4.35 -45.28
N VAL A 23 -15.46 5.23 -45.23
CA VAL A 23 -15.48 6.41 -44.37
C VAL A 23 -16.30 6.16 -43.06
N LEU A 24 -16.96 5.00 -42.91
CA LEU A 24 -17.89 4.77 -41.79
C LEU A 24 -17.39 3.83 -40.68
N CYS A 25 -16.07 3.65 -40.47
CA CYS A 25 -15.55 2.79 -39.42
C CYS A 25 -14.38 3.38 -38.61
N PHE A 26 -14.37 4.70 -38.40
CA PHE A 26 -13.57 5.28 -37.34
C PHE A 26 -14.48 6.02 -36.34
N VAL A 27 -15.41 5.32 -35.72
CA VAL A 27 -15.87 5.72 -34.39
C VAL A 27 -14.75 5.34 -33.46
N ALA A 28 -13.85 6.27 -33.20
CA ALA A 28 -12.92 6.17 -32.12
C ALA A 28 -13.75 6.09 -30.83
N THR A 29 -13.98 4.88 -30.34
CA THR A 29 -14.40 4.67 -28.96
C THR A 29 -13.24 5.14 -28.09
N SER A 30 -13.29 6.41 -27.73
CA SER A 30 -12.45 6.91 -26.61
C SER A 30 -12.86 6.12 -25.38
N PHE A 31 -12.16 5.04 -25.09
CA PHE A 31 -12.16 4.46 -23.76
C PHE A 31 -11.56 5.53 -22.86
N ALA A 32 -12.41 6.30 -22.18
CA ALA A 32 -11.95 7.10 -21.06
C ALA A 32 -11.27 6.13 -20.11
N ALA A 33 -9.96 6.30 -19.90
CA ALA A 33 -9.26 5.57 -18.86
C ALA A 33 -10.02 5.79 -17.55
N PRO A 34 -10.23 4.74 -16.72
CA PRO A 34 -10.86 4.93 -15.42
C PRO A 34 -10.09 6.02 -14.69
N ALA A 35 -10.82 7.05 -14.23
CA ALA A 35 -10.23 8.12 -13.46
C ALA A 35 -9.47 7.48 -12.28
N SER A 36 -8.19 7.78 -12.14
CA SER A 36 -7.42 7.38 -10.96
C SER A 36 -8.22 7.77 -9.73
N PRO A 37 -8.39 6.90 -8.74
CA PRO A 37 -9.07 7.27 -7.51
C PRO A 37 -8.41 8.55 -6.99
N ALA A 38 -9.22 9.56 -6.68
CA ALA A 38 -8.72 10.81 -6.14
C ALA A 38 -7.84 10.50 -4.93
N ALA A 39 -6.63 11.04 -4.89
CA ALA A 39 -5.71 10.83 -3.78
C ALA A 39 -6.43 11.23 -2.47
N ALA A 40 -6.30 10.38 -1.45
CA ALA A 40 -6.84 10.63 -0.13
C ALA A 40 -6.28 11.97 0.41
N ARG A 41 -7.11 12.77 1.06
CA ARG A 41 -6.75 14.11 1.56
C ARG A 41 -7.46 14.43 2.86
N PRO A 42 -6.91 15.37 3.65
CA PRO A 42 -7.59 15.95 4.80
C PRO A 42 -9.01 16.47 4.46
N SER A 43 -9.92 16.35 5.40
CA SER A 43 -11.34 16.69 5.21
C SER A 43 -11.64 18.17 5.40
N ASN A 44 -10.74 18.90 6.07
CA ASN A 44 -10.89 20.33 6.35
C ASN A 44 -9.53 21.06 6.36
N SER A 45 -9.56 22.40 6.39
CA SER A 45 -8.37 23.24 6.32
C SER A 45 -7.46 23.11 7.55
N ALA A 46 -7.99 22.80 8.72
CA ALA A 46 -7.20 22.63 9.93
C ALA A 46 -6.41 21.31 9.90
N GLU A 47 -7.04 20.20 9.48
CA GLU A 47 -6.34 18.94 9.24
C GLU A 47 -5.27 19.10 8.15
N GLN A 48 -5.58 19.84 7.06
CA GLN A 48 -4.60 20.13 6.00
C GLN A 48 -3.40 20.92 6.51
N MET A 49 -3.64 21.95 7.36
CA MET A 49 -2.56 22.75 7.95
C MET A 49 -1.60 21.88 8.77
N LEU A 50 -2.12 20.99 9.61
CA LEU A 50 -1.30 20.09 10.42
C LEU A 50 -0.57 19.04 9.57
N TYR A 51 -1.22 18.49 8.55
CA TYR A 51 -0.61 17.56 7.61
C TYR A 51 0.55 18.19 6.85
N ASP A 52 0.36 19.42 6.35
CA ASP A 52 1.41 20.15 5.66
C ASP A 52 2.56 20.52 6.60
N ALA A 53 2.26 20.85 7.87
CA ALA A 53 3.27 21.14 8.88
C ALA A 53 4.16 19.92 9.14
N VAL A 54 3.57 18.74 9.39
CA VAL A 54 4.30 17.47 9.56
C VAL A 54 5.21 17.21 8.36
N ASN A 55 4.69 17.33 7.14
CA ASN A 55 5.45 17.03 5.94
C ASN A 55 6.54 18.07 5.63
N ARG A 56 6.38 19.32 6.06
CA ARG A 56 7.48 20.33 6.02
C ARG A 56 8.62 19.95 6.96
N GLU A 57 8.32 19.55 8.21
CA GLU A 57 9.35 19.10 9.17
C GLU A 57 10.12 17.88 8.61
N ARG A 58 9.40 16.89 8.12
CA ARG A 58 10.02 15.69 7.54
C ARG A 58 10.90 16.04 6.33
N SER A 59 10.40 16.86 5.41
CA SER A 59 11.15 17.29 4.23
C SER A 59 12.42 18.08 4.58
N SER A 60 12.36 18.93 5.62
CA SER A 60 13.52 19.70 6.07
C SER A 60 14.69 18.84 6.55
N LEU A 61 14.39 17.61 6.97
CA LEU A 61 15.35 16.61 7.43
C LEU A 61 15.64 15.51 6.38
N GLY A 62 15.17 15.68 5.13
CA GLY A 62 15.36 14.69 4.06
C GLY A 62 14.56 13.39 4.25
N LEU A 63 13.58 13.37 5.15
CA LEU A 63 12.69 12.23 5.33
C LEU A 63 11.60 12.22 4.26
N ARG A 64 11.14 11.02 3.88
CA ARG A 64 10.00 10.86 2.99
C ARG A 64 8.75 11.49 3.62
N GLN A 65 7.97 12.23 2.82
CA GLN A 65 6.68 12.74 3.23
C GLN A 65 5.72 11.59 3.52
N LEU A 66 4.88 11.76 4.54
CA LEU A 66 3.79 10.83 4.85
C LEU A 66 2.65 11.01 3.85
N GLN A 67 2.00 9.91 3.51
CA GLN A 67 0.78 9.91 2.73
C GLN A 67 -0.42 10.04 3.67
N TRP A 68 -1.46 10.76 3.21
CA TRP A 68 -2.72 10.78 3.95
C TRP A 68 -3.43 9.43 3.82
N ASP A 69 -3.90 8.88 4.94
CA ASP A 69 -4.68 7.65 4.97
C ASP A 69 -6.04 7.89 5.62
N ASN A 70 -7.13 7.55 4.90
CA ASN A 70 -8.50 7.79 5.36
C ASN A 70 -8.91 6.85 6.51
N ALA A 71 -8.36 5.65 6.61
CA ALA A 71 -8.65 4.74 7.70
C ALA A 71 -8.00 5.25 8.99
N LEU A 72 -6.74 5.70 8.92
CA LEU A 72 -6.07 6.36 10.05
C LEU A 72 -6.84 7.62 10.48
N ALA A 73 -7.24 8.47 9.54
CA ALA A 73 -8.01 9.68 9.83
C ALA A 73 -9.38 9.38 10.46
N SER A 74 -10.01 8.27 10.07
CA SER A 74 -11.29 7.85 10.66
C SER A 74 -11.11 7.36 12.10
N ALA A 75 -10.07 6.61 12.40
CA ALA A 75 -9.75 6.19 13.76
C ALA A 75 -9.37 7.39 14.64
N ALA A 76 -8.50 8.27 14.14
CA ALA A 76 -8.14 9.52 14.80
C ALA A 76 -9.37 10.36 15.15
N ARG A 77 -10.36 10.45 14.25
CA ARG A 77 -11.58 11.22 14.48
C ARG A 77 -12.43 10.68 15.62
N LEU A 78 -12.61 9.36 15.69
CA LEU A 78 -13.34 8.73 16.79
C LEU A 78 -12.65 9.00 18.13
N HIS A 79 -11.31 8.88 18.17
CA HIS A 79 -10.55 9.16 19.37
C HIS A 79 -10.56 10.63 19.77
N THR A 80 -10.41 11.55 18.78
CA THR A 80 -10.48 13.00 19.03
C THR A 80 -11.83 13.43 19.61
N THR A 81 -12.93 12.80 19.16
CA THR A 81 -14.26 13.05 19.74
C THR A 81 -14.33 12.63 21.22
N LEU A 82 -13.64 11.54 21.60
CA LEU A 82 -13.56 11.16 23.02
C LEU A 82 -12.71 12.14 23.82
N LEU A 83 -11.56 12.60 23.29
CA LEU A 83 -10.73 13.64 23.93
C LEU A 83 -11.57 14.88 24.21
N ALA A 84 -12.28 15.39 23.20
CA ALA A 84 -13.14 16.55 23.33
C ALA A 84 -14.32 16.31 24.30
N THR A 85 -14.95 15.13 24.26
CA THR A 85 -16.08 14.81 25.12
C THR A 85 -15.67 14.73 26.59
N HIS A 86 -14.53 14.11 26.89
CA HIS A 86 -14.02 13.94 28.25
C HIS A 86 -13.25 15.19 28.76
N ASP A 87 -12.97 16.16 27.89
CA ASP A 87 -12.13 17.32 28.22
C ASP A 87 -10.79 16.92 28.82
N ALA A 88 -10.14 15.92 28.21
CA ALA A 88 -8.95 15.29 28.75
C ALA A 88 -8.06 14.69 27.64
N LEU A 89 -6.76 14.66 27.87
CA LEU A 89 -5.81 13.96 27.00
C LEU A 89 -5.56 12.54 27.53
N SER A 90 -5.74 11.58 26.68
CA SER A 90 -5.47 10.15 26.96
C SER A 90 -5.19 9.44 25.63
N HIS A 91 -4.34 8.43 25.63
CA HIS A 91 -4.18 7.52 24.50
C HIS A 91 -5.25 6.42 24.46
N ARG A 92 -6.03 6.29 25.55
CA ARG A 92 -7.12 5.32 25.65
C ARG A 92 -8.03 5.68 26.82
N PHE A 93 -9.33 5.71 26.60
CA PHE A 93 -10.34 5.83 27.65
C PHE A 93 -10.87 4.46 28.08
N ASP A 94 -11.52 4.41 29.24
CA ASP A 94 -12.18 3.19 29.72
C ASP A 94 -13.25 2.73 28.72
N GLY A 95 -13.20 1.47 28.35
CA GLY A 95 -14.10 0.86 27.35
C GLY A 95 -13.71 1.12 25.89
N GLU A 96 -12.74 1.99 25.63
CA GLU A 96 -12.21 2.19 24.29
C GLU A 96 -11.24 1.06 23.89
N ALA A 97 -11.27 0.68 22.61
CA ALA A 97 -10.26 -0.20 22.03
C ALA A 97 -8.86 0.45 22.03
N ASP A 98 -7.81 -0.36 22.09
CA ASP A 98 -6.44 0.15 21.90
C ASP A 98 -6.22 0.69 20.48
N LEU A 99 -5.15 1.47 20.28
CA LEU A 99 -4.81 2.09 19.00
C LEU A 99 -4.83 1.08 17.84
N GLN A 100 -4.15 -0.05 17.97
CA GLN A 100 -4.07 -1.05 16.91
C GLN A 100 -5.46 -1.59 16.53
N THR A 101 -6.31 -1.80 17.52
CA THR A 101 -7.68 -2.28 17.29
C THR A 101 -8.54 -1.19 16.65
N ARG A 102 -8.43 0.08 17.08
CA ARG A 102 -9.13 1.22 16.46
C ARG A 102 -8.77 1.34 14.97
N LEU A 103 -7.49 1.29 14.65
CA LEU A 103 -6.99 1.39 13.28
C LEU A 103 -7.48 0.23 12.40
N ARG A 104 -7.45 -1.02 12.90
CA ARG A 104 -7.98 -2.19 12.18
C ARG A 104 -9.49 -2.10 11.97
N MET A 105 -10.25 -1.66 12.97
CA MET A 105 -11.70 -1.46 12.85
C MET A 105 -12.03 -0.39 11.80
N ALA A 106 -11.17 0.61 11.62
CA ALA A 106 -11.28 1.59 10.56
C ALA A 106 -10.83 1.08 9.18
N GLY A 107 -10.29 -0.15 9.09
CA GLY A 107 -9.88 -0.78 7.84
C GLY A 107 -8.38 -0.62 7.51
N ALA A 108 -7.57 -0.07 8.41
CA ALA A 108 -6.14 0.04 8.19
C ALA A 108 -5.42 -1.32 8.32
N SER A 109 -4.44 -1.56 7.46
CA SER A 109 -3.53 -2.70 7.52
C SER A 109 -2.11 -2.16 7.67
N PHE A 110 -1.38 -2.58 8.69
CA PHE A 110 -0.11 -1.95 9.09
C PHE A 110 0.86 -2.91 9.76
N SER A 111 2.14 -2.56 9.71
CA SER A 111 3.22 -3.28 10.40
C SER A 111 3.80 -2.50 11.59
N LEU A 112 3.52 -1.20 11.70
CA LEU A 112 3.92 -0.31 12.78
C LEU A 112 2.87 0.76 12.94
N VAL A 113 2.61 1.23 14.18
CA VAL A 113 1.71 2.35 14.48
C VAL A 113 2.26 3.21 15.61
N ALA A 114 1.90 4.49 15.59
CA ALA A 114 2.13 5.45 16.67
C ALA A 114 1.01 6.48 16.72
N GLU A 115 0.84 7.15 17.85
CA GLU A 115 -0.20 8.16 18.05
C GLU A 115 0.37 9.38 18.78
N ASN A 116 -0.06 10.56 18.37
CA ASN A 116 0.09 11.80 19.09
C ASN A 116 -1.29 12.38 19.42
N VAL A 117 -1.47 12.83 20.64
CA VAL A 117 -2.65 13.59 21.07
C VAL A 117 -2.22 14.96 21.61
N ALA A 118 -3.04 15.97 21.42
CA ALA A 118 -2.81 17.30 21.98
C ALA A 118 -4.11 18.09 22.18
N GLN A 119 -4.01 19.10 23.06
CA GLN A 119 -5.01 20.13 23.28
C GLN A 119 -4.32 21.49 23.23
N ALA A 120 -4.93 22.47 22.59
CA ALA A 120 -4.41 23.84 22.50
C ALA A 120 -5.51 24.85 22.14
N PRO A 121 -5.32 26.15 22.46
CA PRO A 121 -6.29 27.18 22.12
C PRO A 121 -6.40 27.48 20.62
N ASP A 122 -5.41 27.08 19.82
CA ASP A 122 -5.43 27.24 18.36
C ASP A 122 -4.70 26.09 17.66
N VAL A 123 -5.00 25.90 16.36
CA VAL A 123 -4.49 24.79 15.56
C VAL A 123 -2.98 24.87 15.33
N SER A 124 -2.42 26.06 15.21
CA SER A 124 -0.97 26.25 14.98
C SER A 124 -0.17 25.84 16.23
N THR A 125 -0.69 26.12 17.39
CA THR A 125 -0.07 25.74 18.68
C THR A 125 -0.04 24.24 18.89
N LEU A 126 -1.00 23.46 18.36
CA LEU A 126 -0.99 21.99 18.43
C LEU A 126 0.30 21.42 17.83
N HIS A 127 0.68 21.85 16.64
CA HIS A 127 1.90 21.35 15.98
C HIS A 127 3.17 21.74 16.74
N ILE A 128 3.22 22.98 17.24
CA ILE A 128 4.34 23.47 18.04
C ILE A 128 4.48 22.65 19.34
N ALA A 129 3.36 22.33 20.00
CA ALA A 129 3.36 21.49 21.19
C ALA A 129 3.92 20.10 20.93
N TRP A 130 3.51 19.44 19.85
CA TRP A 130 4.05 18.14 19.45
C TRP A 130 5.55 18.21 19.15
N MET A 131 6.00 19.21 18.40
CA MET A 131 7.43 19.35 18.05
C MET A 131 8.31 19.69 19.23
N ASN A 132 7.79 20.35 20.27
CA ASN A 132 8.50 20.62 21.50
C ASN A 132 8.52 19.43 22.47
N SER A 133 7.69 18.42 22.28
CA SER A 133 7.66 17.20 23.06
C SER A 133 8.52 16.11 22.39
N ALA A 134 9.57 15.64 23.06
CA ALA A 134 10.49 14.66 22.49
C ALA A 134 9.79 13.38 21.99
N PRO A 135 8.85 12.74 22.73
CA PRO A 135 8.16 11.54 22.24
C PRO A 135 7.25 11.85 21.04
N HIS A 136 6.49 12.95 21.06
CA HIS A 136 5.62 13.30 19.94
C HIS A 136 6.43 13.65 18.68
N ARG A 137 7.52 14.40 18.83
CA ARG A 137 8.43 14.70 17.73
C ARG A 137 9.07 13.42 17.16
N ALA A 138 9.39 12.45 18.00
CA ALA A 138 9.93 11.17 17.53
C ALA A 138 8.93 10.45 16.60
N ASN A 139 7.64 10.43 16.93
CA ASN A 139 6.60 9.86 16.06
C ASN A 139 6.48 10.61 14.73
N ILE A 140 6.52 11.96 14.75
CA ILE A 140 6.46 12.79 13.53
C ILE A 140 7.65 12.51 12.61
N LEU A 141 8.83 12.27 13.17
CA LEU A 141 10.09 12.13 12.45
C LEU A 141 10.53 10.66 12.27
N ASP A 142 9.71 9.68 12.66
CA ASP A 142 10.05 8.27 12.48
C ASP A 142 10.18 7.93 10.97
N PRO A 143 11.36 7.48 10.52
CA PRO A 143 11.56 7.09 9.12
C PRO A 143 10.82 5.81 8.73
N GLN A 144 10.33 5.03 9.68
CA GLN A 144 9.66 3.76 9.44
C GLN A 144 8.16 3.91 9.11
N VAL A 145 7.53 5.03 9.50
CA VAL A 145 6.14 5.32 9.13
C VAL A 145 6.08 5.96 7.73
N ASP A 146 5.03 5.67 7.00
CA ASP A 146 4.79 6.19 5.64
C ASP A 146 3.43 6.87 5.46
N SER A 147 2.53 6.72 6.43
CA SER A 147 1.16 7.21 6.36
C SER A 147 0.74 7.90 7.66
N ILE A 148 -0.20 8.83 7.53
CA ILE A 148 -0.77 9.59 8.64
C ILE A 148 -2.26 9.85 8.41
N GLY A 149 -3.03 9.80 9.49
CA GLY A 149 -4.37 10.36 9.58
C GLY A 149 -4.43 11.36 10.72
N ILE A 150 -5.10 12.48 10.52
CA ILE A 150 -5.25 13.54 11.53
C ILE A 150 -6.73 13.86 11.71
N ALA A 151 -7.13 14.11 12.94
CA ALA A 151 -8.43 14.66 13.24
C ALA A 151 -8.31 15.80 14.25
N ILE A 152 -9.22 16.77 14.14
CA ILE A 152 -9.31 17.93 15.01
C ILE A 152 -10.76 18.15 15.37
N GLU A 153 -11.02 18.41 16.63
CA GLU A 153 -12.33 18.81 17.14
C GLU A 153 -12.18 20.01 18.09
N ARG A 154 -13.13 20.94 17.98
CA ARG A 154 -13.18 22.11 18.87
C ARG A 154 -14.25 21.93 19.94
N ARG A 155 -13.86 22.15 21.20
CA ARG A 155 -14.80 22.22 22.32
C ARG A 155 -14.53 23.50 23.11
N GLY A 156 -15.52 24.37 23.17
CA GLY A 156 -15.34 25.70 23.79
C GLY A 156 -14.28 26.52 23.05
N GLU A 157 -13.24 26.91 23.76
CA GLU A 157 -12.11 27.68 23.21
C GLU A 157 -10.90 26.80 22.88
N GLU A 158 -10.98 25.48 23.15
CA GLU A 158 -9.90 24.54 22.97
C GLU A 158 -10.10 23.66 21.73
N TYR A 159 -8.99 23.32 21.08
CA TYR A 159 -8.90 22.31 20.03
C TYR A 159 -8.25 21.05 20.56
N TYR A 160 -8.88 19.92 20.30
CA TYR A 160 -8.34 18.58 20.54
C TYR A 160 -7.90 17.99 19.21
N ALA A 161 -6.77 17.34 19.20
CA ALA A 161 -6.29 16.73 17.97
C ALA A 161 -5.58 15.39 18.23
N THR A 162 -5.74 14.48 17.27
CA THR A 162 -5.06 13.18 17.21
C THR A 162 -4.33 13.08 15.89
N GLN A 163 -3.09 12.58 15.93
CA GLN A 163 -2.33 12.11 14.77
C GLN A 163 -2.09 10.61 14.92
N ASP A 164 -2.66 9.81 14.04
CA ASP A 164 -2.37 8.38 13.93
C ASP A 164 -1.38 8.15 12.80
N PHE A 165 -0.26 7.49 13.10
CA PHE A 165 0.81 7.16 12.16
C PHE A 165 0.84 5.66 11.91
N ALA A 166 1.19 5.25 10.71
CA ALA A 166 1.41 3.85 10.39
C ALA A 166 2.51 3.63 9.34
N ALA A 167 3.13 2.45 9.39
CA ALA A 167 3.72 1.82 8.22
C ALA A 167 2.63 0.95 7.58
N VAL A 168 2.00 1.44 6.52
CA VAL A 168 0.86 0.78 5.88
C VAL A 168 1.34 -0.40 5.04
N VAL A 169 0.65 -1.53 5.16
CA VAL A 169 0.88 -2.72 4.36
C VAL A 169 -0.30 -2.89 3.41
N VAL A 170 -0.05 -2.74 2.11
CA VAL A 170 -1.09 -2.97 1.10
C VAL A 170 -1.40 -4.48 1.05
N PRO A 171 -2.66 -4.90 1.27
CA PRO A 171 -3.02 -6.30 1.16
C PRO A 171 -2.75 -6.83 -0.26
N MET A 172 -2.19 -8.04 -0.34
CA MET A 172 -1.91 -8.73 -1.59
C MET A 172 -2.41 -10.17 -1.51
N THR A 173 -2.94 -10.68 -2.62
CA THR A 173 -3.25 -12.10 -2.75
C THR A 173 -1.98 -12.95 -2.65
N ARG A 174 -2.11 -14.25 -2.38
CA ARG A 174 -0.94 -15.15 -2.34
C ARG A 174 -0.19 -15.15 -3.66
N GLU A 175 -0.92 -15.17 -4.75
CA GLU A 175 -0.38 -15.15 -6.11
C GLU A 175 0.42 -13.87 -6.39
N GLU A 176 -0.07 -12.72 -5.94
CA GLU A 176 0.65 -11.44 -6.07
C GLU A 176 1.93 -11.42 -5.23
N GLN A 177 1.88 -11.94 -3.99
CA GLN A 177 3.05 -12.08 -3.12
C GLN A 177 4.13 -12.96 -3.76
N GLU A 178 3.73 -14.13 -4.27
CA GLU A 178 4.61 -15.08 -4.95
C GLU A 178 5.25 -14.48 -6.19
N GLN A 179 4.45 -13.83 -7.04
CA GLN A 179 4.92 -13.15 -8.24
C GLN A 179 5.90 -12.02 -7.91
N GLN A 180 5.66 -11.26 -6.83
CA GLN A 180 6.55 -10.19 -6.43
C GLN A 180 7.92 -10.72 -6.02
N ILE A 181 7.99 -11.76 -5.19
CA ILE A 181 9.25 -12.38 -4.81
C ILE A 181 9.91 -13.09 -5.99
N ALA A 182 9.12 -13.76 -6.86
CA ALA A 182 9.64 -14.38 -8.08
C ALA A 182 10.38 -13.38 -8.97
N ARG A 183 9.81 -12.17 -9.17
CA ARG A 183 10.47 -11.08 -9.92
C ARG A 183 11.81 -10.68 -9.30
N LEU A 184 11.89 -10.58 -7.96
CA LEU A 184 13.13 -10.24 -7.28
C LEU A 184 14.19 -11.35 -7.44
N LEU A 185 13.80 -12.62 -7.37
CA LEU A 185 14.68 -13.74 -7.58
C LEU A 185 15.20 -13.77 -9.03
N GLN A 186 14.32 -13.55 -10.01
CA GLN A 186 14.70 -13.45 -11.43
C GLN A 186 15.65 -12.28 -11.69
N ALA A 187 15.42 -11.13 -11.10
CA ALA A 187 16.32 -9.98 -11.19
C ALA A 187 17.73 -10.28 -10.61
N ASN A 188 17.84 -11.27 -9.74
CA ASN A 188 19.09 -11.76 -9.19
C ASN A 188 19.62 -13.03 -9.90
N GLY A 189 19.09 -13.37 -11.08
CA GLY A 189 19.63 -14.41 -11.95
C GLY A 189 19.07 -15.81 -11.76
N LEU A 190 18.04 -16.01 -10.92
CA LEU A 190 17.42 -17.33 -10.75
C LEU A 190 16.26 -17.54 -11.75
N SER A 191 16.11 -18.75 -12.23
CA SER A 191 14.93 -19.18 -13.00
C SER A 191 13.84 -19.68 -12.05
N ILE A 192 12.60 -19.25 -12.27
CA ILE A 192 11.46 -19.74 -11.48
C ILE A 192 10.97 -21.05 -12.11
N VAL A 193 10.90 -22.08 -11.29
CA VAL A 193 10.43 -23.42 -11.70
C VAL A 193 9.08 -23.73 -11.06
N PRO A 194 8.28 -24.65 -11.67
CA PRO A 194 7.06 -25.18 -11.04
C PRO A 194 7.37 -25.75 -9.66
N GLY A 195 6.43 -25.60 -8.70
CA GLY A 195 6.63 -26.09 -7.32
C GLY A 195 6.00 -25.19 -6.27
N VAL A 196 5.11 -24.29 -6.69
CA VAL A 196 4.39 -23.37 -5.76
C VAL A 196 3.65 -24.14 -4.65
N ASP A 197 3.02 -25.27 -4.98
CA ASP A 197 2.31 -26.10 -3.99
C ASP A 197 3.27 -26.74 -2.99
N ASP A 198 4.46 -27.14 -3.43
CA ASP A 198 5.48 -27.68 -2.54
C ASP A 198 6.07 -26.58 -1.66
N ALA A 199 6.29 -25.39 -2.21
CA ALA A 199 6.71 -24.24 -1.43
C ALA A 199 5.64 -23.83 -0.39
N ARG A 200 4.36 -23.80 -0.76
CA ARG A 200 3.23 -23.54 0.17
C ARG A 200 3.12 -24.60 1.26
N LYS A 201 3.30 -25.90 0.94
CA LYS A 201 3.31 -26.99 1.93
C LYS A 201 4.48 -26.90 2.92
N ASN A 202 5.57 -26.30 2.51
CA ASN A 202 6.75 -26.08 3.36
C ASN A 202 6.66 -24.84 4.27
N CYS A 203 5.53 -24.15 4.34
CA CYS A 203 5.32 -23.01 5.22
C CYS A 203 5.50 -23.38 6.71
N ASP A 204 4.94 -24.50 7.14
CA ASP A 204 4.87 -24.92 8.55
C ASP A 204 5.67 -26.21 8.82
N GLN A 205 6.11 -26.92 7.79
CA GLN A 205 6.71 -28.23 7.96
C GLN A 205 8.21 -28.20 7.70
N ASN A 206 8.99 -28.79 8.60
CA ASN A 206 10.41 -29.12 8.37
C ASN A 206 10.58 -30.37 7.46
N ARG A 207 9.52 -30.83 6.80
CA ARG A 207 9.54 -31.99 5.91
C ARG A 207 9.42 -31.51 4.47
N LEU A 208 10.44 -31.82 3.69
CA LEU A 208 10.41 -31.69 2.23
C LEU A 208 9.31 -32.62 1.68
N ALA A 209 8.35 -32.05 0.94
CA ALA A 209 7.40 -32.85 0.19
C ALA A 209 8.11 -33.62 -0.95
N PHE A 210 7.51 -34.72 -1.39
CA PHE A 210 8.06 -35.55 -2.47
C PHE A 210 8.13 -34.76 -3.79
N GLY A 211 9.34 -34.63 -4.34
CA GLY A 211 9.62 -33.91 -5.60
C GLY A 211 11.13 -33.73 -5.79
N ALA A 212 11.52 -32.84 -6.70
CA ALA A 212 12.91 -32.41 -6.79
C ALA A 212 13.32 -31.84 -5.43
N GLN A 213 14.31 -32.44 -4.79
CA GLN A 213 14.75 -32.03 -3.45
C GLN A 213 15.37 -30.62 -3.54
N PRO A 214 14.85 -29.59 -2.88
CA PRO A 214 15.56 -28.34 -2.81
C PRO A 214 16.85 -28.50 -2.01
N VAL A 215 17.87 -27.77 -2.44
CA VAL A 215 19.17 -27.76 -1.73
C VAL A 215 19.10 -26.86 -0.51
N ALA A 216 18.22 -25.82 -0.55
CA ALA A 216 17.95 -24.94 0.57
C ALA A 216 16.49 -24.49 0.61
N VAL A 217 16.00 -24.24 1.82
CA VAL A 217 14.65 -23.71 2.10
C VAL A 217 14.80 -22.45 2.93
N ALA A 218 14.32 -21.34 2.39
CA ALA A 218 14.24 -20.07 3.13
C ALA A 218 12.78 -19.78 3.51
N ARG A 219 12.53 -19.58 4.79
CA ARG A 219 11.24 -19.15 5.34
C ARG A 219 11.42 -17.81 6.00
N PHE A 220 10.54 -16.87 5.72
CA PHE A 220 10.61 -15.52 6.30
C PHE A 220 9.26 -14.85 6.41
N GLU A 221 9.18 -13.87 7.29
CA GLU A 221 8.09 -12.91 7.38
C GLU A 221 8.64 -11.52 7.06
N THR A 222 7.85 -10.72 6.34
CA THR A 222 8.18 -9.34 5.99
C THR A 222 6.92 -8.52 5.82
N SER A 223 7.01 -7.22 6.07
CA SER A 223 5.97 -6.25 5.68
C SER A 223 6.29 -5.57 4.33
N ASP A 224 7.48 -5.82 3.77
CA ASP A 224 7.97 -5.22 2.53
C ASP A 224 8.40 -6.32 1.56
N LEU A 225 7.65 -6.48 0.46
CA LEU A 225 7.94 -7.42 -0.61
C LEU A 225 8.77 -6.81 -1.75
N ASN A 226 9.24 -5.57 -1.62
CA ASN A 226 10.05 -4.93 -2.66
C ASN A 226 11.54 -5.25 -2.54
N ARG A 227 11.94 -5.97 -1.50
CA ARG A 227 13.32 -6.42 -1.28
C ARG A 227 13.36 -7.81 -0.68
N LEU A 228 14.39 -8.57 -1.01
CA LEU A 228 14.65 -9.84 -0.36
C LEU A 228 15.22 -9.60 1.05
N PRO A 229 14.86 -10.44 2.04
CA PRO A 229 15.55 -10.44 3.34
C PRO A 229 17.05 -10.67 3.15
N ASN A 230 17.88 -10.05 3.99
CA ASN A 230 19.33 -10.09 3.85
C ASN A 230 19.89 -11.50 3.73
N ASP A 231 19.36 -12.45 4.52
CA ASP A 231 19.82 -13.85 4.51
C ASP A 231 19.49 -14.53 3.19
N LEU A 232 18.27 -14.35 2.67
CA LEU A 232 17.87 -14.88 1.38
C LEU A 232 18.68 -14.20 0.25
N GLY A 233 18.88 -12.88 0.33
CA GLY A 233 19.71 -12.15 -0.63
C GLY A 233 21.12 -12.71 -0.72
N ARG A 234 21.78 -13.02 0.42
CA ARG A 234 23.11 -13.66 0.45
C ARG A 234 23.11 -15.07 -0.17
N LEU A 235 22.07 -15.85 0.08
CA LEU A 235 21.93 -17.19 -0.55
C LEU A 235 21.82 -17.07 -2.07
N VAL A 236 20.94 -16.20 -2.53
CA VAL A 236 20.67 -15.98 -3.96
C VAL A 236 21.91 -15.49 -4.70
N THR A 237 22.66 -14.54 -4.14
CA THR A 237 23.87 -13.99 -4.76
C THR A 237 25.11 -14.87 -4.60
N SER A 238 25.02 -16.01 -3.91
CA SER A 238 26.16 -16.92 -3.70
C SER A 238 26.60 -17.68 -4.96
N GLY A 239 25.80 -17.67 -6.02
CA GLY A 239 26.05 -18.42 -7.25
C GLY A 239 25.84 -19.93 -7.12
N LYS A 240 25.35 -20.44 -5.97
CA LYS A 240 25.14 -21.87 -5.73
C LYS A 240 23.79 -22.37 -6.22
N PHE A 241 22.85 -21.47 -6.47
CA PHE A 241 21.47 -21.78 -6.84
C PHE A 241 21.15 -21.14 -8.18
N HIS A 242 20.43 -21.88 -9.03
CA HIS A 242 20.04 -21.43 -10.36
C HIS A 242 18.53 -21.41 -10.55
N HIS A 243 17.80 -22.15 -9.70
CA HIS A 243 16.37 -22.28 -9.80
C HIS A 243 15.70 -22.04 -8.44
N ALA A 244 14.47 -21.53 -8.47
CA ALA A 244 13.69 -21.31 -7.27
C ALA A 244 12.18 -21.55 -7.52
N SER A 245 11.47 -21.99 -6.48
CA SER A 245 10.02 -21.89 -6.41
C SER A 245 9.61 -21.10 -5.16
N VAL A 246 8.49 -20.39 -5.25
CA VAL A 246 8.01 -19.48 -4.19
C VAL A 246 6.61 -19.89 -3.78
N GLY A 247 6.34 -19.92 -2.49
CA GLY A 247 5.00 -20.15 -1.93
C GLY A 247 4.67 -19.15 -0.85
N ALA A 248 3.50 -18.51 -0.95
CA ALA A 248 2.96 -17.66 0.09
C ALA A 248 2.18 -18.48 1.12
N CYS A 249 2.40 -18.17 2.38
CA CYS A 249 1.89 -18.87 3.55
C CYS A 249 0.75 -18.09 4.21
N GLU A 250 -0.12 -18.79 4.91
CA GLU A 250 -1.07 -18.12 5.79
C GLU A 250 -0.37 -17.59 7.02
N LEU A 251 -0.79 -16.42 7.45
CA LEU A 251 -0.37 -15.90 8.76
C LEU A 251 -1.14 -16.63 9.87
N PRO A 252 -0.52 -16.83 11.03
CA PRO A 252 -1.24 -17.31 12.21
C PRO A 252 -2.44 -16.41 12.52
N ALA A 253 -3.56 -17.00 12.89
CA ALA A 253 -4.74 -16.26 13.29
C ALA A 253 -4.42 -15.32 14.47
N GLY A 254 -4.93 -14.08 14.41
CA GLY A 254 -4.73 -13.09 15.46
C GLY A 254 -3.39 -12.34 15.41
N SER A 255 -2.62 -12.45 14.33
CA SER A 255 -1.42 -11.61 14.14
C SER A 255 -1.78 -10.13 14.27
N PRO A 256 -1.17 -9.38 15.21
CA PRO A 256 -1.54 -7.99 15.47
C PRO A 256 -1.10 -7.03 14.36
N PHE A 257 -0.11 -7.43 13.57
CA PHE A 257 0.47 -6.65 12.49
C PHE A 257 0.32 -7.38 11.16
N ALA A 258 0.07 -6.61 10.09
CA ALA A 258 0.07 -7.11 8.74
C ALA A 258 1.50 -7.45 8.30
N ARG A 259 1.66 -8.66 7.78
CA ARG A 259 2.92 -9.20 7.25
C ARG A 259 2.62 -10.13 6.10
N PHE A 260 3.65 -10.44 5.36
CA PHE A 260 3.65 -11.52 4.38
C PHE A 260 4.54 -12.64 4.92
N ARG A 261 4.10 -13.88 4.80
CA ARG A 261 4.85 -15.06 5.20
C ARG A 261 5.10 -15.91 3.96
N LEU A 262 6.36 -16.18 3.68
CA LEU A 262 6.75 -16.86 2.43
C LEU A 262 7.77 -17.97 2.68
N THR A 263 7.75 -18.93 1.75
CA THR A 263 8.77 -19.97 1.62
C THR A 263 9.36 -19.89 0.23
N VAL A 264 10.69 -19.92 0.15
CA VAL A 264 11.45 -20.05 -1.10
C VAL A 264 12.24 -21.34 -1.05
N LEU A 265 12.01 -22.20 -2.03
CA LEU A 265 12.79 -23.41 -2.27
C LEU A 265 13.86 -23.08 -3.30
N LEU A 266 15.12 -23.39 -3.01
CA LEU A 266 16.28 -23.12 -3.87
C LEU A 266 16.89 -24.43 -4.39
N TYR A 267 17.19 -24.46 -5.67
CA TYR A 267 17.74 -25.63 -6.38
C TYR A 267 19.02 -25.24 -7.12
N GLN A 268 19.90 -26.24 -7.35
CA GLN A 268 21.10 -26.11 -8.20
C GLN A 268 20.76 -25.99 -9.67
#